data_485fdbd156d8363f280b52630a55fd6d
#
_entry.id   485fdbd156d8363f280b52630a55fd6d
#
_cell.length_a   1.000
_cell.length_b   1.000
_cell.length_c   1.000
_cell.angle_alpha   90.00
_cell.angle_beta   90.00
_cell.angle_gamma   90.00
#
_symmetry.space_group_name_H-M   'P 1'
#
loop_
_entity.id
_entity.type
_entity.pdbx_description
1 polymer ?
#
loop_
_entity_poly.entity_id
_entity_poly.type
_entity_poly.pdbx_seq_one_letter_code
_entity_poly.pdbx_strand_id
1 'polypeptide(L)'
;MNDLVNHPLWKATDPAKMRLVRVWQFPPEANPFAKDGVIIKIAGAPGEVMYHKWPMARAGILDAVRKGFITPDTTVVEATSGNTGHAMACICNALGLDFVAIMAPDVPGSKIDVIRALGGNVSWRTPERRGETTVSCARRLGKQDDWHNPDQYQGGWNPRSHAEYLAPQLFGQTPVSIFVTPAGTMGTCMGIAQYARENGLSTKVVPVMCEEGQEVPAARTFSRMKKDILLPWQEYFDAETDLEYGTRYASFLLSYLSWRLIPAQLGPSFGLALVGALRFLRKHKISGTLDQFRDASDGKVHAVVFGPDDYRPYNGLYLAERLYDDDYARGVPSDLLELIDLR
;
A
#
# COMPACT_ATOMS: atom_id res chain seq x y z
N MET A 1 10.35 -30.92 16.56
CA MET A 1 10.69 -30.02 15.41
C MET A 1 9.39 -29.30 15.04
N ASN A 2 9.39 -28.00 14.82
CA ASN A 2 8.14 -27.30 14.52
C ASN A 2 7.66 -27.71 13.11
N ASP A 3 6.62 -28.55 13.03
CA ASP A 3 6.11 -29.11 11.77
C ASP A 3 5.61 -28.03 10.79
N LEU A 4 5.32 -26.83 11.30
CA LEU A 4 4.93 -25.68 10.48
C LEU A 4 6.05 -25.22 9.53
N VAL A 5 7.33 -25.46 9.84
CA VAL A 5 8.46 -25.04 8.98
C VAL A 5 8.39 -25.67 7.59
N ASN A 6 7.95 -26.93 7.52
CA ASN A 6 7.89 -27.71 6.29
C ASN A 6 6.46 -27.83 5.73
N HIS A 7 5.53 -27.02 6.22
CA HIS A 7 4.13 -27.10 5.79
C HIS A 7 3.99 -26.86 4.27
N PRO A 8 3.19 -27.69 3.55
CA PRO A 8 3.03 -27.61 2.10
C PRO A 8 2.57 -26.24 1.58
N LEU A 9 1.88 -25.47 2.41
CA LEU A 9 1.44 -24.09 2.11
C LEU A 9 2.59 -23.23 1.57
N TRP A 10 3.77 -23.32 2.14
CA TRP A 10 4.91 -22.48 1.75
C TRP A 10 5.35 -22.70 0.30
N LYS A 11 5.23 -23.92 -0.19
CA LYS A 11 5.51 -24.26 -1.59
C LYS A 11 4.36 -23.89 -2.52
N ALA A 12 3.12 -24.11 -2.07
CA ALA A 12 1.91 -23.82 -2.83
C ALA A 12 1.68 -22.31 -3.04
N THR A 13 2.13 -21.49 -2.08
CA THR A 13 1.92 -20.04 -2.06
C THR A 13 3.20 -19.25 -2.29
N ASP A 14 4.13 -19.78 -3.07
CA ASP A 14 5.38 -19.11 -3.40
C ASP A 14 5.13 -17.82 -4.21
N PRO A 15 5.48 -16.63 -3.67
CA PRO A 15 5.22 -15.36 -4.34
C PRO A 15 5.92 -15.22 -5.69
N ALA A 16 7.03 -15.94 -5.91
CA ALA A 16 7.74 -15.95 -7.20
C ALA A 16 6.87 -16.52 -8.34
N LYS A 17 5.85 -17.32 -8.01
CA LYS A 17 4.91 -17.93 -8.96
C LYS A 17 3.60 -17.16 -9.10
N MET A 18 3.42 -16.10 -8.32
CA MET A 18 2.20 -15.28 -8.32
C MET A 18 2.40 -14.04 -9.19
N ARG A 19 1.34 -13.59 -9.85
CA ARG A 19 1.34 -12.28 -10.50
C ARG A 19 0.97 -11.22 -9.46
N LEU A 20 1.95 -10.48 -8.96
CA LEU A 20 1.77 -9.49 -7.90
C LEU A 20 1.39 -8.11 -8.42
N VAL A 21 1.68 -7.83 -9.68
CA VAL A 21 1.42 -6.53 -10.29
C VAL A 21 1.11 -6.65 -11.77
N ARG A 22 0.21 -5.80 -12.24
CA ARG A 22 -0.05 -5.52 -13.66
C ARG A 22 0.14 -4.02 -13.88
N VAL A 23 0.67 -3.68 -15.05
CA VAL A 23 0.86 -2.28 -15.47
C VAL A 23 -0.09 -1.94 -16.60
N TRP A 24 -0.79 -0.81 -16.48
CA TRP A 24 -1.64 -0.22 -17.52
C TRP A 24 -1.11 1.17 -17.87
N GLN A 25 -1.27 1.56 -19.12
CA GLN A 25 -0.98 2.93 -19.51
C GLN A 25 -2.14 3.84 -19.15
N PHE A 26 -1.84 4.98 -18.55
CA PHE A 26 -2.81 6.05 -18.36
C PHE A 26 -3.02 6.78 -19.70
N PRO A 27 -4.26 7.09 -20.11
CA PRO A 27 -4.52 7.70 -21.40
C PRO A 27 -3.76 9.03 -21.58
N PRO A 28 -3.05 9.22 -22.71
CA PRO A 28 -2.31 10.46 -22.94
C PRO A 28 -3.19 11.70 -22.96
N GLU A 29 -4.44 11.59 -23.39
CA GLU A 29 -5.43 12.67 -23.44
C GLU A 29 -5.87 13.13 -22.04
N ALA A 30 -5.80 12.27 -21.04
CA ALA A 30 -6.08 12.59 -19.63
C ALA A 30 -4.81 12.93 -18.83
N ASN A 31 -3.63 12.81 -19.43
CA ASN A 31 -2.35 13.10 -18.79
C ASN A 31 -1.95 14.58 -18.98
N PRO A 32 -1.97 15.42 -17.92
CA PRO A 32 -1.66 16.85 -18.05
C PRO A 32 -0.21 17.14 -18.46
N PHE A 33 0.67 16.14 -18.36
CA PHE A 33 2.11 16.25 -18.66
C PHE A 33 2.53 15.51 -19.93
N ALA A 34 1.58 15.04 -20.75
CA ALA A 34 1.90 14.27 -21.95
C ALA A 34 2.76 15.07 -22.93
N LYS A 35 2.50 16.38 -23.08
CA LYS A 35 3.26 17.29 -23.93
C LYS A 35 4.68 17.58 -23.41
N ASP A 36 4.93 17.35 -22.13
CA ASP A 36 6.25 17.50 -21.48
C ASP A 36 7.09 16.21 -21.59
N GLY A 37 6.60 15.20 -22.30
CA GLY A 37 7.27 13.91 -22.46
C GLY A 37 7.13 12.98 -21.26
N VAL A 38 6.13 13.20 -20.40
CA VAL A 38 5.80 12.30 -19.29
C VAL A 38 4.83 11.22 -19.73
N ILE A 39 5.13 9.99 -19.40
CA ILE A 39 4.22 8.83 -19.56
C ILE A 39 3.78 8.40 -18.17
N ILE A 40 2.50 8.57 -17.86
CA ILE A 40 1.93 8.04 -16.62
C ILE A 40 1.48 6.60 -16.86
N LYS A 41 1.86 5.70 -15.97
CA LYS A 41 1.47 4.30 -15.94
C LYS A 41 0.88 3.97 -14.58
N ILE A 42 -0.08 3.08 -14.57
CA ILE A 42 -0.73 2.62 -13.35
C ILE A 42 -0.27 1.19 -13.09
N ALA A 43 0.29 0.95 -11.93
CA ALA A 43 0.64 -0.38 -11.48
C ALA A 43 -0.32 -0.81 -10.36
N GLY A 44 -0.92 -1.98 -10.46
CA GLY A 44 -1.89 -2.43 -9.47
C GLY A 44 -1.97 -3.95 -9.36
N ALA A 45 -2.58 -4.42 -8.29
CA ALA A 45 -2.85 -5.84 -8.12
C ALA A 45 -3.98 -6.27 -9.08
N PRO A 46 -3.84 -7.36 -9.82
CA PRO A 46 -4.81 -7.79 -10.84
C PRO A 46 -6.05 -8.43 -10.21
N GLY A 47 -7.01 -7.61 -9.78
CA GLY A 47 -8.37 -8.06 -9.44
C GLY A 47 -8.56 -8.75 -8.10
N GLU A 48 -7.54 -8.88 -7.26
CA GLU A 48 -7.65 -9.52 -5.94
C GLU A 48 -7.06 -8.64 -4.82
N VAL A 49 -7.82 -8.52 -3.74
CA VAL A 49 -7.61 -7.58 -2.62
C VAL A 49 -6.31 -7.84 -1.84
N MET A 50 -5.65 -8.99 -2.01
CA MET A 50 -4.56 -9.43 -1.15
C MET A 50 -3.17 -9.47 -1.80
N TYR A 51 -3.05 -9.42 -3.12
CA TYR A 51 -1.81 -9.82 -3.82
C TYR A 51 -0.56 -9.09 -3.35
N HIS A 52 -0.57 -7.77 -3.24
CA HIS A 52 0.62 -7.03 -2.80
C HIS A 52 0.97 -7.24 -1.33
N LYS A 53 0.02 -7.65 -0.47
CA LYS A 53 0.24 -7.94 0.97
C LYS A 53 0.54 -9.40 1.24
N TRP A 54 0.26 -10.30 0.31
CA TRP A 54 0.51 -11.73 0.48
C TRP A 54 2.00 -12.06 0.71
N PRO A 55 2.96 -11.58 -0.13
CA PRO A 55 4.37 -11.89 0.07
C PRO A 55 4.87 -11.45 1.44
N MET A 56 4.50 -10.25 1.89
CA MET A 56 4.96 -9.73 3.17
C MET A 56 4.34 -10.47 4.36
N ALA A 57 3.04 -10.79 4.34
CA ALA A 57 2.38 -11.55 5.40
C ALA A 57 2.98 -12.95 5.51
N ARG A 58 3.19 -13.62 4.37
CA ARG A 58 3.86 -14.91 4.30
C ARG A 58 5.28 -14.85 4.86
N ALA A 59 6.06 -13.85 4.48
CA ALA A 59 7.44 -13.69 4.94
C ALA A 59 7.50 -13.49 6.46
N GLY A 60 6.60 -12.66 7.03
CA GLY A 60 6.54 -12.40 8.46
C GLY A 60 6.18 -13.63 9.28
N ILE A 61 5.16 -14.38 8.85
CA ILE A 61 4.75 -15.60 9.55
C ILE A 61 5.81 -16.70 9.41
N LEU A 62 6.34 -16.93 8.20
CA LEU A 62 7.37 -17.93 7.97
C LEU A 62 8.68 -17.64 8.72
N ASP A 63 9.10 -16.39 8.79
CA ASP A 63 10.28 -15.98 9.57
C ASP A 63 10.08 -16.29 11.07
N ALA A 64 8.91 -15.94 11.61
CA ALA A 64 8.56 -16.21 13.00
C ALA A 64 8.45 -17.73 13.30
N VAL A 65 7.88 -18.52 12.37
CA VAL A 65 7.85 -19.99 12.47
C VAL A 65 9.28 -20.58 12.49
N ARG A 66 10.15 -20.11 11.59
CA ARG A 66 11.55 -20.58 11.51
C ARG A 66 12.36 -20.22 12.75
N LYS A 67 12.08 -19.10 13.37
CA LYS A 67 12.71 -18.65 14.63
C LYS A 67 12.12 -19.32 15.87
N GLY A 68 11.06 -20.10 15.73
CA GLY A 68 10.37 -20.75 16.85
C GLY A 68 9.47 -19.83 17.66
N PHE A 69 9.20 -18.60 17.17
CA PHE A 69 8.27 -17.67 17.82
C PHE A 69 6.79 -18.04 17.56
N ILE A 70 6.52 -18.75 16.47
CA ILE A 70 5.19 -19.31 16.16
C ILE A 70 5.31 -20.83 16.17
N THR A 71 4.51 -21.45 17.02
CA THR A 71 4.30 -22.90 17.17
C THR A 71 2.84 -23.21 16.89
N PRO A 72 2.40 -24.49 16.82
CA PRO A 72 0.98 -24.82 16.61
C PRO A 72 0.00 -24.23 17.65
N ASP A 73 0.48 -23.92 18.86
CA ASP A 73 -0.34 -23.37 19.94
C ASP A 73 -0.33 -21.84 19.99
N THR A 74 0.39 -21.19 19.06
CA THR A 74 0.56 -19.73 19.07
C THR A 74 -0.63 -19.02 18.44
N THR A 75 -1.18 -18.02 19.14
CA THR A 75 -2.09 -17.02 18.57
C THR A 75 -1.29 -15.90 17.88
N VAL A 76 -1.50 -15.72 16.59
CA VAL A 76 -0.90 -14.62 15.83
C VAL A 76 -1.75 -13.36 15.97
N VAL A 77 -1.16 -12.23 16.32
CA VAL A 77 -1.86 -10.96 16.44
C VAL A 77 -1.20 -9.88 15.57
N GLU A 78 -2.00 -9.08 14.87
CA GLU A 78 -1.45 -8.00 14.03
C GLU A 78 -2.38 -6.78 14.01
N ALA A 79 -1.78 -5.58 14.03
CA ALA A 79 -2.51 -4.34 13.79
C ALA A 79 -2.71 -4.15 12.28
N THR A 80 -3.95 -4.05 11.83
CA THR A 80 -4.27 -3.96 10.40
C THR A 80 -5.49 -3.10 10.11
N SER A 81 -5.52 -2.47 8.95
CA SER A 81 -6.70 -1.79 8.39
C SER A 81 -7.41 -2.64 7.30
N GLY A 82 -6.98 -3.88 7.07
CA GLY A 82 -7.65 -4.82 6.17
C GLY A 82 -6.71 -5.75 5.41
N ASN A 83 -6.07 -5.30 4.33
CA ASN A 83 -5.38 -6.20 3.37
C ASN A 83 -4.31 -7.12 4.00
N THR A 84 -3.52 -6.62 4.95
CA THR A 84 -2.59 -7.47 5.71
C THR A 84 -3.33 -8.48 6.58
N GLY A 85 -4.40 -8.04 7.24
CA GLY A 85 -5.26 -8.93 8.05
C GLY A 85 -5.88 -10.04 7.22
N HIS A 86 -6.36 -9.75 6.01
CA HIS A 86 -6.88 -10.76 5.09
C HIS A 86 -5.82 -11.82 4.75
N ALA A 87 -4.61 -11.38 4.37
CA ALA A 87 -3.52 -12.28 4.03
C ALA A 87 -3.09 -13.14 5.23
N MET A 88 -2.94 -12.53 6.41
CA MET A 88 -2.56 -13.25 7.63
C MET A 88 -3.65 -14.22 8.09
N ALA A 89 -4.92 -13.82 8.07
CA ALA A 89 -6.03 -14.72 8.41
C ALA A 89 -6.05 -15.96 7.51
N CYS A 90 -5.89 -15.77 6.20
CA CYS A 90 -5.83 -16.88 5.24
C CYS A 90 -4.65 -17.83 5.52
N ILE A 91 -3.46 -17.28 5.77
CA ILE A 91 -2.26 -18.07 6.06
C ILE A 91 -2.40 -18.81 7.40
N CYS A 92 -2.83 -18.12 8.46
CA CYS A 92 -3.00 -18.71 9.78
C CYS A 92 -4.05 -19.83 9.75
N ASN A 93 -5.20 -19.59 9.12
CA ASN A 93 -6.24 -20.62 8.97
C ASN A 93 -5.70 -21.86 8.23
N ALA A 94 -4.95 -21.68 7.14
CA ALA A 94 -4.36 -22.79 6.40
C ALA A 94 -3.28 -23.56 7.20
N LEU A 95 -2.66 -22.91 8.19
CA LEU A 95 -1.68 -23.52 9.11
C LEU A 95 -2.32 -24.09 10.39
N GLY A 96 -3.63 -23.91 10.58
CA GLY A 96 -4.33 -24.29 11.83
C GLY A 96 -3.99 -23.38 13.01
N LEU A 97 -3.57 -22.15 12.77
CA LEU A 97 -3.22 -21.15 13.80
C LEU A 97 -4.37 -20.19 14.05
N ASP A 98 -4.54 -19.78 15.30
CA ASP A 98 -5.42 -18.66 15.64
C ASP A 98 -4.84 -17.33 15.16
N PHE A 99 -5.70 -16.46 14.62
CA PHE A 99 -5.35 -15.11 14.20
C PHE A 99 -6.28 -14.07 14.80
N VAL A 100 -5.70 -13.00 15.37
CA VAL A 100 -6.43 -11.86 15.93
C VAL A 100 -5.99 -10.57 15.25
N ALA A 101 -6.91 -9.92 14.53
CA ALA A 101 -6.70 -8.60 13.94
C ALA A 101 -7.07 -7.49 14.93
N ILE A 102 -6.15 -6.59 15.22
CA ILE A 102 -6.41 -5.35 15.98
C ILE A 102 -6.71 -4.24 14.99
N MET A 103 -7.97 -3.81 14.97
CA MET A 103 -8.47 -2.85 13.98
C MET A 103 -9.05 -1.61 14.66
N ALA A 104 -8.98 -0.46 13.98
CA ALA A 104 -9.64 0.75 14.43
C ALA A 104 -11.17 0.65 14.19
N PRO A 105 -12.00 1.33 15.01
CA PRO A 105 -13.46 1.25 14.90
C PRO A 105 -14.04 1.76 13.58
N ASP A 106 -13.31 2.63 12.89
CA ASP A 106 -13.69 3.26 11.61
C ASP A 106 -13.35 2.41 10.37
N VAL A 107 -12.78 1.22 10.57
CA VAL A 107 -12.51 0.30 9.44
C VAL A 107 -13.83 -0.21 8.85
N PRO A 108 -14.01 -0.19 7.51
CA PRO A 108 -15.23 -0.68 6.87
C PRO A 108 -15.60 -2.11 7.26
N GLY A 109 -16.88 -2.35 7.55
CA GLY A 109 -17.42 -3.66 7.95
C GLY A 109 -17.09 -4.77 6.95
N SER A 110 -17.11 -4.45 5.64
CA SER A 110 -16.73 -5.38 4.57
C SER A 110 -15.32 -5.97 4.72
N LYS A 111 -14.37 -5.22 5.27
CA LYS A 111 -13.01 -5.72 5.55
C LYS A 111 -12.96 -6.63 6.77
N ILE A 112 -13.79 -6.33 7.76
CA ILE A 112 -13.93 -7.14 8.98
C ILE A 112 -14.55 -8.50 8.60
N ASP A 113 -15.59 -8.48 7.80
CA ASP A 113 -16.33 -9.69 7.40
C ASP A 113 -15.43 -10.65 6.60
N VAL A 114 -14.53 -10.12 5.74
CA VAL A 114 -13.56 -10.96 5.03
C VAL A 114 -12.59 -11.66 6.01
N ILE A 115 -12.07 -10.95 7.01
CA ILE A 115 -11.15 -11.54 8.01
C ILE A 115 -11.87 -12.66 8.77
N ARG A 116 -13.12 -12.44 9.18
CA ARG A 116 -13.93 -13.44 9.88
C ARG A 116 -14.25 -14.64 9.00
N ALA A 117 -14.61 -14.40 7.75
CA ALA A 117 -14.87 -15.47 6.78
C ALA A 117 -13.62 -16.34 6.50
N LEU A 118 -12.43 -15.76 6.65
CA LEU A 118 -11.15 -16.46 6.54
C LEU A 118 -10.69 -17.12 7.86
N GLY A 119 -11.56 -17.19 8.88
CA GLY A 119 -11.27 -17.83 10.17
C GLY A 119 -10.53 -16.92 11.18
N GLY A 120 -10.28 -15.67 10.86
CA GLY A 120 -9.65 -14.72 11.79
C GLY A 120 -10.63 -14.10 12.77
N ASN A 121 -10.19 -13.84 13.98
CA ASN A 121 -10.90 -13.04 14.96
C ASN A 121 -10.57 -11.55 14.79
N VAL A 122 -11.54 -10.68 15.02
CA VAL A 122 -11.33 -9.24 14.99
C VAL A 122 -11.56 -8.69 16.37
N SER A 123 -10.53 -8.09 16.95
CA SER A 123 -10.61 -7.37 18.21
C SER A 123 -10.54 -5.87 17.93
N TRP A 124 -11.48 -5.14 18.49
CA TRP A 124 -11.44 -3.69 18.51
C TRP A 124 -10.41 -3.22 19.53
N ARG A 125 -9.72 -2.12 19.20
CA ARG A 125 -8.94 -1.44 20.20
C ARG A 125 -9.88 -0.91 21.30
N THR A 126 -9.92 -1.57 22.42
CA THR A 126 -10.27 -0.94 23.68
C THR A 126 -8.97 -0.34 24.22
N PRO A 127 -8.82 0.99 24.35
CA PRO A 127 -7.63 1.57 24.95
C PRO A 127 -7.65 1.22 26.43
N GLU A 128 -6.95 0.14 26.79
CA GLU A 128 -6.66 -0.18 28.19
C GLU A 128 -5.74 0.88 28.79
N ARG A 129 -5.00 1.57 27.92
CA ARG A 129 -4.05 2.62 28.30
C ARG A 129 -4.33 3.88 27.48
N ARG A 130 -4.31 5.03 28.15
CA ARG A 130 -4.47 6.33 27.51
C ARG A 130 -3.41 6.52 26.40
N GLY A 131 -3.84 6.83 25.19
CA GLY A 131 -2.99 7.05 24.03
C GLY A 131 -2.46 5.79 23.33
N GLU A 132 -2.93 4.60 23.71
CA GLU A 132 -2.60 3.35 23.00
C GLU A 132 -3.15 3.39 21.57
N THR A 133 -2.30 3.01 20.59
CA THR A 133 -2.70 2.82 19.19
C THR A 133 -3.01 1.35 18.91
N THR A 134 -3.66 1.04 17.78
CA THR A 134 -3.83 -0.35 17.35
C THR A 134 -2.49 -1.08 17.25
N VAL A 135 -1.44 -0.38 16.78
CA VAL A 135 -0.09 -0.94 16.65
C VAL A 135 0.53 -1.23 18.01
N SER A 136 0.48 -0.29 18.95
CA SER A 136 1.01 -0.51 20.29
C SER A 136 0.23 -1.58 21.05
N CYS A 137 -1.08 -1.69 20.81
CA CYS A 137 -1.92 -2.76 21.35
C CYS A 137 -1.47 -4.13 20.84
N ALA A 138 -1.31 -4.29 19.53
CA ALA A 138 -0.84 -5.57 18.94
C ALA A 138 0.56 -5.95 19.47
N ARG A 139 1.48 -4.97 19.57
CA ARG A 139 2.81 -5.19 20.15
C ARG A 139 2.74 -5.64 21.61
N ARG A 140 1.81 -5.09 22.40
CA ARG A 140 1.63 -5.48 23.79
C ARG A 140 1.06 -6.90 23.92
N LEU A 141 0.03 -7.22 23.11
CA LEU A 141 -0.57 -8.55 23.10
C LEU A 141 0.42 -9.61 22.63
N GLY A 142 1.21 -9.33 21.60
CA GLY A 142 2.24 -10.25 21.09
C GLY A 142 3.40 -10.54 22.04
N LYS A 143 3.42 -9.94 23.26
CA LYS A 143 4.37 -10.23 24.33
C LYS A 143 3.80 -11.17 25.40
N GLN A 144 2.54 -11.56 25.27
CA GLN A 144 1.92 -12.54 26.17
C GLN A 144 2.40 -13.95 25.81
N ASP A 145 2.33 -14.86 26.78
CA ASP A 145 2.63 -16.26 26.54
C ASP A 145 1.71 -16.81 25.44
N ASP A 146 2.23 -17.62 24.56
CA ASP A 146 1.53 -18.22 23.40
C ASP A 146 0.94 -17.21 22.39
N TRP A 147 1.36 -15.94 22.44
CA TRP A 147 1.01 -14.92 21.46
C TRP A 147 2.22 -14.42 20.70
N HIS A 148 2.05 -14.11 19.40
CA HIS A 148 3.13 -13.50 18.61
C HIS A 148 2.60 -12.42 17.67
N ASN A 149 3.25 -11.24 17.68
CA ASN A 149 3.00 -10.18 16.71
C ASN A 149 4.15 -10.13 15.70
N PRO A 150 3.95 -10.50 14.43
CA PRO A 150 4.96 -10.34 13.38
C PRO A 150 5.41 -8.90 13.19
N ASP A 151 4.52 -7.92 13.46
CA ASP A 151 4.75 -6.48 13.41
C ASP A 151 5.20 -5.94 12.04
N GLN A 152 4.23 -5.76 11.14
CA GLN A 152 4.48 -5.20 9.80
C GLN A 152 5.07 -3.78 9.81
N TYR A 153 5.08 -3.09 10.94
CA TYR A 153 5.60 -1.72 11.11
C TYR A 153 7.04 -1.67 11.57
N GLN A 154 7.60 -2.82 11.96
CA GLN A 154 8.99 -2.97 12.42
C GLN A 154 9.73 -4.08 11.66
N GLY A 155 9.02 -5.11 11.19
CA GLY A 155 9.62 -6.28 10.56
C GLY A 155 10.32 -5.96 9.24
N GLY A 156 11.64 -6.12 9.17
CA GLY A 156 12.43 -5.92 7.95
C GLY A 156 12.04 -6.86 6.79
N TRP A 157 11.32 -7.94 7.09
CA TRP A 157 10.71 -8.84 6.09
C TRP A 157 9.65 -8.12 5.23
N ASN A 158 9.02 -7.06 5.73
CA ASN A 158 8.03 -6.29 4.98
C ASN A 158 8.68 -5.59 3.75
N PRO A 159 9.61 -4.64 3.87
CA PRO A 159 10.25 -4.04 2.70
C PRO A 159 11.00 -5.07 1.86
N ARG A 160 11.71 -6.03 2.48
CA ARG A 160 12.44 -7.06 1.76
C ARG A 160 11.54 -7.89 0.84
N SER A 161 10.34 -8.27 1.26
CA SER A 161 9.41 -9.01 0.40
C SER A 161 8.95 -8.22 -0.83
N HIS A 162 8.81 -6.90 -0.71
CA HIS A 162 8.52 -6.04 -1.85
C HIS A 162 9.72 -5.91 -2.80
N ALA A 163 10.95 -5.83 -2.26
CA ALA A 163 12.16 -5.82 -3.06
C ALA A 163 12.37 -7.15 -3.82
N GLU A 164 12.13 -8.29 -3.15
CA GLU A 164 12.34 -9.62 -3.72
C GLU A 164 11.29 -10.05 -4.75
N TYR A 165 10.02 -9.65 -4.57
CA TYR A 165 8.91 -10.21 -5.37
C TYR A 165 8.15 -9.19 -6.20
N LEU A 166 7.81 -8.02 -5.64
CA LEU A 166 7.04 -7.00 -6.35
C LEU A 166 7.90 -6.21 -7.33
N ALA A 167 9.07 -5.73 -6.87
CA ALA A 167 9.94 -4.88 -7.67
C ALA A 167 10.41 -5.56 -8.96
N PRO A 168 10.94 -6.81 -8.98
CA PRO A 168 11.34 -7.47 -10.22
C PRO A 168 10.20 -7.59 -11.24
N GLN A 169 8.97 -7.86 -10.78
CA GLN A 169 7.81 -7.96 -11.66
C GLN A 169 7.39 -6.60 -12.23
N LEU A 170 7.53 -5.53 -11.46
CA LEU A 170 7.23 -4.17 -11.90
C LEU A 170 8.23 -3.70 -12.95
N PHE A 171 9.52 -3.75 -12.61
CA PHE A 171 10.61 -3.29 -13.48
C PHE A 171 10.77 -4.15 -14.74
N GLY A 172 10.38 -5.42 -14.68
CA GLY A 172 10.32 -6.30 -15.85
C GLY A 172 9.21 -5.97 -16.84
N GLN A 173 8.20 -5.19 -16.46
CA GLN A 173 7.07 -4.81 -17.33
C GLN A 173 7.23 -3.42 -17.95
N THR A 174 8.00 -2.54 -17.35
CA THR A 174 8.08 -1.14 -17.79
C THR A 174 9.29 -0.40 -17.22
N PRO A 175 9.88 0.58 -17.94
CA PRO A 175 10.76 1.57 -17.34
C PRO A 175 10.06 2.33 -16.21
N VAL A 176 10.79 2.67 -15.15
CA VAL A 176 10.29 3.38 -13.96
C VAL A 176 11.26 4.48 -13.58
N SER A 177 11.02 5.70 -14.04
CA SER A 177 11.80 6.89 -13.62
C SER A 177 11.33 7.37 -12.24
N ILE A 178 10.01 7.38 -12.04
CA ILE A 178 9.36 7.82 -10.80
C ILE A 178 8.36 6.74 -10.40
N PHE A 179 8.44 6.28 -9.15
CA PHE A 179 7.46 5.36 -8.56
C PHE A 179 6.72 6.04 -7.42
N VAL A 180 5.40 6.19 -7.57
CA VAL A 180 4.55 6.88 -6.60
C VAL A 180 3.62 5.89 -5.93
N THR A 181 3.59 5.87 -4.59
CA THR A 181 2.81 4.88 -3.84
C THR A 181 2.27 5.46 -2.54
N PRO A 182 1.05 5.06 -2.11
CA PRO A 182 0.54 5.51 -0.81
C PRO A 182 1.40 4.96 0.33
N ALA A 183 1.65 5.77 1.33
CA ALA A 183 2.47 5.43 2.49
C ALA A 183 1.60 4.91 3.65
N GLY A 184 1.53 3.59 3.80
CA GLY A 184 0.89 2.91 4.93
C GLY A 184 1.91 2.48 5.99
N THR A 185 2.60 1.35 5.76
CA THR A 185 3.69 0.83 6.61
C THR A 185 5.08 1.24 6.14
N MET A 186 5.21 1.99 5.06
CA MET A 186 6.44 2.28 4.30
C MET A 186 7.10 1.07 3.62
N GLY A 187 6.60 -0.15 3.83
CA GLY A 187 7.22 -1.36 3.29
C GLY A 187 7.34 -1.38 1.77
N THR A 188 6.29 -0.99 1.04
CA THR A 188 6.33 -0.92 -0.44
C THR A 188 7.31 0.16 -0.92
N CYS A 189 7.27 1.37 -0.32
CA CYS A 189 8.19 2.45 -0.65
C CYS A 189 9.65 2.03 -0.48
N MET A 190 9.98 1.51 0.71
CA MET A 190 11.33 1.06 1.04
C MET A 190 11.78 -0.11 0.15
N GLY A 191 10.90 -1.08 -0.09
CA GLY A 191 11.25 -2.25 -0.92
C GLY A 191 11.56 -1.88 -2.36
N ILE A 192 10.80 -0.97 -2.97
CA ILE A 192 11.09 -0.47 -4.32
C ILE A 192 12.39 0.36 -4.32
N ALA A 193 12.60 1.23 -3.33
CA ALA A 193 13.82 2.02 -3.21
C ALA A 193 15.06 1.13 -2.98
N GLN A 194 14.93 0.10 -2.15
CA GLN A 194 15.99 -0.88 -1.93
C GLN A 194 16.36 -1.59 -3.24
N TYR A 195 15.37 -2.13 -3.95
CA TYR A 195 15.60 -2.81 -5.22
C TYR A 195 16.27 -1.88 -6.26
N ALA A 196 15.77 -0.66 -6.39
CA ALA A 196 16.35 0.31 -7.33
C ALA A 196 17.82 0.59 -6.99
N ARG A 197 18.16 0.83 -5.72
CA ARG A 197 19.52 1.06 -5.25
C ARG A 197 20.43 -0.15 -5.51
N GLU A 198 19.98 -1.37 -5.19
CA GLU A 198 20.75 -2.60 -5.36
C GLU A 198 21.02 -2.95 -6.84
N ASN A 199 20.15 -2.49 -7.74
CA ASN A 199 20.29 -2.71 -9.19
C ASN A 199 20.82 -1.50 -9.95
N GLY A 200 21.27 -0.43 -9.26
CA GLY A 200 21.84 0.77 -9.90
C GLY A 200 20.83 1.55 -10.75
N LEU A 201 19.54 1.50 -10.41
CA LEU A 201 18.48 2.20 -11.14
C LEU A 201 18.26 3.61 -10.58
N SER A 202 18.12 4.58 -11.47
CA SER A 202 17.89 5.99 -11.11
C SER A 202 16.42 6.30 -10.79
N THR A 203 15.72 5.36 -10.18
CA THR A 203 14.29 5.51 -9.87
C THR A 203 14.08 6.38 -8.64
N LYS A 204 13.33 7.47 -8.78
CA LYS A 204 12.82 8.27 -7.65
C LYS A 204 11.56 7.60 -7.09
N VAL A 205 11.60 7.22 -5.82
CA VAL A 205 10.41 6.75 -5.11
C VAL A 205 9.79 7.91 -4.34
N VAL A 206 8.47 8.07 -4.48
CA VAL A 206 7.68 9.15 -3.88
C VAL A 206 6.59 8.54 -2.99
N PRO A 207 6.81 8.47 -1.68
CA PRO A 207 5.76 8.10 -0.73
C PRO A 207 4.71 9.21 -0.64
N VAL A 208 3.42 8.85 -0.69
CA VAL A 208 2.31 9.80 -0.57
C VAL A 208 1.55 9.55 0.71
N MET A 209 1.43 10.57 1.54
CA MET A 209 0.76 10.56 2.83
C MET A 209 -0.56 11.33 2.79
N CYS A 210 -1.43 11.04 3.74
CA CYS A 210 -2.60 11.88 3.98
C CYS A 210 -2.18 13.21 4.62
N GLU A 211 -2.79 14.32 4.23
CA GLU A 211 -2.76 15.55 5.01
C GLU A 211 -3.40 15.27 6.40
N GLU A 212 -2.96 16.00 7.43
CA GLU A 212 -3.50 15.81 8.79
C GLU A 212 -5.01 16.11 8.82
N GLY A 213 -5.78 15.20 9.40
CA GLY A 213 -7.23 15.26 9.42
C GLY A 213 -7.93 14.81 8.11
N GLN A 214 -7.17 14.35 7.11
CA GLN A 214 -7.66 13.94 5.78
C GLN A 214 -7.40 12.44 5.53
N GLU A 215 -7.78 11.57 6.48
CA GLU A 215 -7.45 10.15 6.44
C GLU A 215 -8.05 9.44 5.22
N VAL A 216 -7.19 8.78 4.47
CA VAL A 216 -7.51 7.86 3.38
C VAL A 216 -7.23 6.43 3.84
N PRO A 217 -8.16 5.48 3.64
CA PRO A 217 -7.93 4.08 4.01
C PRO A 217 -6.62 3.52 3.45
N ALA A 218 -5.94 2.72 4.26
CA ALA A 218 -4.64 2.08 3.95
C ALA A 218 -3.42 3.02 3.86
N ALA A 219 -3.61 4.34 3.94
CA ALA A 219 -2.53 5.32 4.05
C ALA A 219 -2.49 5.94 5.47
N ARG A 220 -1.45 6.72 5.75
CA ARG A 220 -1.24 7.36 7.05
C ARG A 220 -0.96 8.84 6.90
N THR A 221 -1.27 9.61 7.95
CA THR A 221 -0.73 10.96 8.15
C THR A 221 0.70 10.88 8.68
N PHE A 222 1.46 11.95 8.54
CA PHE A 222 2.86 12.00 8.99
C PHE A 222 2.99 11.79 10.50
N SER A 223 2.09 12.37 11.29
CA SER A 223 2.06 12.21 12.74
C SER A 223 1.85 10.75 13.18
N ARG A 224 0.96 10.02 12.49
CA ARG A 224 0.73 8.59 12.73
C ARG A 224 1.92 7.75 12.27
N MET A 225 2.55 8.09 11.15
CA MET A 225 3.74 7.40 10.67
C MET A 225 4.87 7.46 11.69
N LYS A 226 5.21 8.64 12.18
CA LYS A 226 6.27 8.83 13.19
C LYS A 226 6.02 8.05 14.48
N LYS A 227 4.75 7.88 14.86
CA LYS A 227 4.38 7.17 16.10
C LYS A 227 4.44 5.65 15.96
N ASP A 228 4.02 5.10 14.84
CA ASP A 228 3.76 3.68 14.69
C ASP A 228 4.88 2.92 13.96
N ILE A 229 5.57 3.57 13.01
CA ILE A 229 6.54 2.91 12.13
C ILE A 229 7.94 2.96 12.75
N LEU A 230 8.50 1.78 13.01
CA LEU A 230 9.86 1.60 13.51
C LEU A 230 10.83 1.11 12.41
N LEU A 231 10.35 0.87 11.20
CA LEU A 231 11.23 0.62 10.05
C LEU A 231 12.10 1.85 9.80
N PRO A 232 13.38 1.68 9.39
CA PRO A 232 14.33 2.78 9.17
C PRO A 232 14.06 3.50 7.85
N TRP A 233 12.85 4.03 7.65
CA TRP A 233 12.43 4.68 6.41
C TRP A 233 13.24 5.95 6.10
N GLN A 234 13.80 6.62 7.13
CA GLN A 234 14.65 7.81 6.98
C GLN A 234 15.99 7.51 6.28
N GLU A 235 16.40 6.26 6.18
CA GLU A 235 17.55 5.86 5.39
C GLU A 235 17.30 5.91 3.87
N TYR A 236 16.02 6.03 3.48
CA TYR A 236 15.56 6.04 2.10
C TYR A 236 14.91 7.36 1.68
N PHE A 237 14.30 8.08 2.61
CA PHE A 237 13.45 9.24 2.32
C PHE A 237 13.72 10.38 3.29
N ASP A 238 13.92 11.57 2.74
CA ASP A 238 13.89 12.81 3.50
C ASP A 238 12.44 13.27 3.70
N ALA A 239 12.10 13.65 4.94
CA ALA A 239 10.74 14.00 5.31
C ALA A 239 10.22 15.30 4.68
N GLU A 240 11.12 16.21 4.32
CA GLU A 240 10.78 17.55 3.79
C GLU A 240 10.73 17.54 2.26
N THR A 241 11.57 16.74 1.62
CA THR A 241 11.78 16.80 0.17
C THR A 241 11.17 15.64 -0.61
N ASP A 242 11.04 14.45 0.01
CA ASP A 242 10.69 13.23 -0.68
C ASP A 242 9.22 12.80 -0.49
N LEU A 243 8.54 13.34 0.53
CA LEU A 243 7.16 13.01 0.80
C LEU A 243 6.20 13.96 0.07
N GLU A 244 5.17 13.39 -0.54
CA GLU A 244 4.03 14.15 -1.05
C GLU A 244 2.79 13.89 -0.18
N TYR A 245 1.80 14.77 -0.30
CA TYR A 245 0.59 14.72 0.51
C TYR A 245 -0.65 14.82 -0.37
N GLY A 246 -1.78 14.32 0.13
CA GLY A 246 -3.07 14.44 -0.54
C GLY A 246 -4.23 14.53 0.44
N THR A 247 -5.31 15.18 -0.01
CA THR A 247 -6.56 15.30 0.74
C THR A 247 -7.44 14.08 0.54
N ARG A 248 -8.37 13.86 1.45
CA ARG A 248 -9.32 12.77 1.38
C ARG A 248 -10.23 12.87 0.14
N TYR A 249 -10.87 14.01 -0.05
CA TYR A 249 -11.82 14.19 -1.15
C TYR A 249 -11.16 14.04 -2.52
N ALA A 250 -10.03 14.72 -2.78
CA ALA A 250 -9.29 14.58 -4.03
C ALA A 250 -8.87 13.14 -4.31
N SER A 251 -8.47 12.39 -3.27
CA SER A 251 -8.08 10.99 -3.38
C SER A 251 -9.25 10.09 -3.81
N PHE A 252 -10.41 10.24 -3.20
CA PHE A 252 -11.59 9.48 -3.58
C PHE A 252 -12.08 9.86 -4.98
N LEU A 253 -12.11 11.14 -5.30
CA LEU A 253 -12.55 11.64 -6.60
C LEU A 253 -11.65 11.15 -7.74
N LEU A 254 -10.33 11.29 -7.63
CA LEU A 254 -9.40 10.83 -8.67
C LEU A 254 -9.40 9.30 -8.81
N SER A 255 -9.57 8.56 -7.72
CA SER A 255 -9.78 7.13 -7.79
C SER A 255 -11.03 6.79 -8.61
N TYR A 256 -12.17 7.41 -8.30
CA TYR A 256 -13.45 7.22 -8.98
C TYR A 256 -13.39 7.56 -10.48
N LEU A 257 -12.81 8.71 -10.82
CA LEU A 257 -12.67 9.15 -12.21
C LEU A 257 -11.75 8.20 -13.02
N SER A 258 -10.72 7.66 -12.40
CA SER A 258 -9.78 6.74 -13.04
C SER A 258 -10.44 5.45 -13.53
N TRP A 259 -11.57 5.02 -12.97
CA TRP A 259 -12.30 3.81 -13.42
C TRP A 259 -12.81 3.91 -14.86
N ARG A 260 -12.91 5.14 -15.39
CA ARG A 260 -13.26 5.39 -16.80
C ARG A 260 -12.05 5.47 -17.72
N LEU A 261 -10.86 5.62 -17.13
CA LEU A 261 -9.61 5.85 -17.85
C LEU A 261 -8.76 4.59 -17.99
N ILE A 262 -8.86 3.66 -17.03
CA ILE A 262 -8.07 2.43 -17.00
C ILE A 262 -8.97 1.21 -16.75
N PRO A 263 -8.62 0.02 -17.26
CA PRO A 263 -9.41 -1.20 -17.06
C PRO A 263 -9.20 -1.81 -15.66
N ALA A 264 -9.13 -0.97 -14.61
CA ALA A 264 -8.95 -1.37 -13.24
C ALA A 264 -9.68 -0.39 -12.31
N GLN A 265 -10.50 -0.93 -11.42
CA GLN A 265 -11.23 -0.13 -10.43
C GLN A 265 -10.45 -0.16 -9.11
N LEU A 266 -9.46 0.73 -9.02
CA LEU A 266 -8.58 0.83 -7.87
C LEU A 266 -9.21 1.67 -6.75
N GLY A 267 -8.83 1.40 -5.50
CA GLY A 267 -9.37 2.03 -4.30
C GLY A 267 -8.84 3.44 -4.01
N PRO A 268 -9.31 4.09 -2.94
CA PRO A 268 -8.99 5.50 -2.65
C PRO A 268 -7.51 5.74 -2.36
N SER A 269 -6.78 4.73 -1.89
CA SER A 269 -5.32 4.83 -1.71
C SER A 269 -4.56 4.99 -3.03
N PHE A 270 -5.07 4.43 -4.14
CA PHE A 270 -4.57 4.74 -5.47
C PHE A 270 -4.82 6.20 -5.85
N GLY A 271 -6.03 6.70 -5.59
CA GLY A 271 -6.33 8.12 -5.84
C GLY A 271 -5.39 9.06 -5.07
N LEU A 272 -5.06 8.72 -3.82
CA LEU A 272 -4.03 9.44 -3.04
C LEU A 272 -2.67 9.42 -3.74
N ALA A 273 -2.24 8.25 -4.23
CA ALA A 273 -0.98 8.16 -4.98
C ALA A 273 -1.04 8.98 -6.29
N LEU A 274 -2.18 9.03 -6.97
CA LEU A 274 -2.36 9.82 -8.18
C LEU A 274 -2.32 11.34 -7.86
N VAL A 275 -2.94 11.80 -6.77
CA VAL A 275 -2.81 13.18 -6.26
C VAL A 275 -1.33 13.53 -6.07
N GLY A 276 -0.59 12.70 -5.33
CA GLY A 276 0.84 12.91 -5.08
C GLY A 276 1.67 12.90 -6.35
N ALA A 277 1.39 12.01 -7.30
CA ALA A 277 2.07 11.98 -8.60
C ALA A 277 1.88 13.27 -9.39
N LEU A 278 0.64 13.76 -9.47
CA LEU A 278 0.33 15.01 -10.19
C LEU A 278 0.95 16.23 -9.51
N ARG A 279 0.93 16.30 -8.16
CA ARG A 279 1.60 17.36 -7.38
C ARG A 279 3.11 17.33 -7.58
N PHE A 280 3.74 16.16 -7.49
CA PHE A 280 5.17 15.98 -7.73
C PHE A 280 5.58 16.43 -9.14
N LEU A 281 4.88 15.94 -10.16
CA LEU A 281 5.16 16.30 -11.56
C LEU A 281 4.96 17.80 -11.81
N ARG A 282 3.88 18.41 -11.26
CA ARG A 282 3.63 19.85 -11.35
C ARG A 282 4.75 20.66 -10.72
N LYS A 283 5.20 20.28 -9.53
CA LYS A 283 6.33 20.93 -8.83
C LYS A 283 7.59 20.92 -9.68
N HIS A 284 7.97 19.76 -10.22
CA HIS A 284 9.17 19.62 -11.04
C HIS A 284 9.08 20.28 -12.42
N LYS A 285 7.89 20.35 -13.02
CA LYS A 285 7.64 21.13 -14.24
C LYS A 285 7.83 22.63 -13.99
N ILE A 286 7.23 23.16 -12.93
CA ILE A 286 7.34 24.60 -12.58
C ILE A 286 8.78 24.99 -12.24
N SER A 287 9.51 24.13 -11.52
CA SER A 287 10.92 24.38 -11.16
C SER A 287 11.92 24.12 -12.31
N GLY A 288 11.46 23.61 -13.45
CA GLY A 288 12.34 23.27 -14.57
C GLY A 288 13.26 22.07 -14.31
N THR A 289 12.92 21.23 -13.33
CA THR A 289 13.77 20.08 -12.92
C THR A 289 13.22 18.72 -13.38
N LEU A 290 12.18 18.71 -14.23
CA LEU A 290 11.55 17.48 -14.71
C LEU A 290 12.52 16.60 -15.52
N ASP A 291 13.44 17.23 -16.25
CA ASP A 291 14.39 16.54 -17.14
C ASP A 291 15.37 15.62 -16.40
N GLN A 292 15.60 15.83 -15.10
CA GLN A 292 16.45 14.94 -14.30
C GLN A 292 15.90 13.51 -14.16
N PHE A 293 14.62 13.30 -14.44
CA PHE A 293 13.96 12.00 -14.38
C PHE A 293 13.80 11.32 -15.74
N ARG A 294 14.38 11.88 -16.82
CA ARG A 294 14.27 11.27 -18.15
C ARG A 294 15.03 9.97 -18.22
N ASP A 295 14.37 8.95 -18.73
CA ASP A 295 14.99 7.66 -19.05
C ASP A 295 15.97 7.85 -20.22
N ALA A 296 17.19 7.35 -20.06
CA ALA A 296 18.24 7.51 -21.07
C ALA A 296 17.92 6.76 -22.39
N SER A 297 17.05 5.78 -22.35
CA SER A 297 16.73 4.95 -23.54
C SER A 297 15.77 5.62 -24.52
N ASP A 298 14.84 6.46 -24.02
CA ASP A 298 13.82 7.08 -24.88
C ASP A 298 13.59 8.58 -24.62
N GLY A 299 14.32 9.14 -23.66
CA GLY A 299 14.25 10.56 -23.30
C GLY A 299 12.93 10.98 -22.61
N LYS A 300 12.12 10.04 -22.14
CA LYS A 300 10.83 10.30 -21.50
C LYS A 300 10.89 10.08 -19.98
N VAL A 301 9.95 10.69 -19.27
CA VAL A 301 9.76 10.45 -17.84
C VAL A 301 8.67 9.39 -17.65
N HIS A 302 9.02 8.24 -17.11
CA HIS A 302 8.09 7.17 -16.81
C HIS A 302 7.63 7.23 -15.36
N ALA A 303 6.48 7.86 -15.11
CA ALA A 303 5.87 7.95 -13.80
C ALA A 303 4.90 6.77 -13.58
N VAL A 304 5.21 5.89 -12.65
CA VAL A 304 4.38 4.74 -12.29
C VAL A 304 3.68 5.01 -10.98
N VAL A 305 2.33 5.02 -10.99
CA VAL A 305 1.47 5.23 -9.83
C VAL A 305 0.92 3.89 -9.37
N PHE A 306 1.16 3.53 -8.10
CA PHE A 306 0.80 2.24 -7.55
C PHE A 306 -0.55 2.25 -6.84
N GLY A 307 -1.45 1.37 -7.26
CA GLY A 307 -2.75 1.10 -6.65
C GLY A 307 -2.74 -0.24 -5.89
N PRO A 308 -2.67 -0.20 -4.55
CA PRO A 308 -2.46 -1.42 -3.75
C PRO A 308 -3.70 -2.30 -3.63
N ASP A 309 -4.90 -1.80 -3.86
CA ASP A 309 -6.16 -2.52 -3.66
C ASP A 309 -7.30 -2.06 -4.57
N ASP A 310 -8.39 -2.83 -4.51
CA ASP A 310 -9.63 -2.61 -5.24
C ASP A 310 -10.58 -1.67 -4.47
N TYR A 311 -11.52 -1.04 -5.18
CA TYR A 311 -12.50 -0.09 -4.61
C TYR A 311 -13.61 -0.77 -3.80
N ARG A 312 -13.98 -2.01 -4.12
CA ARG A 312 -15.16 -2.70 -3.58
C ARG A 312 -15.27 -2.66 -2.06
N PRO A 313 -14.21 -2.87 -1.28
CA PRO A 313 -14.28 -2.76 0.18
C PRO A 313 -14.61 -1.35 0.70
N TYR A 314 -14.53 -0.34 -0.15
CA TYR A 314 -14.71 1.07 0.20
C TYR A 314 -15.98 1.69 -0.38
N ASN A 315 -16.84 0.91 -1.04
CA ASN A 315 -18.02 1.43 -1.75
C ASN A 315 -18.91 2.34 -0.88
N GLY A 316 -19.13 1.97 0.39
CA GLY A 316 -19.88 2.80 1.34
C GLY A 316 -19.21 4.15 1.64
N LEU A 317 -17.89 4.24 1.55
CA LEU A 317 -17.17 5.50 1.74
C LEU A 317 -17.29 6.40 0.50
N TYR A 318 -17.28 5.84 -0.72
CA TYR A 318 -17.55 6.61 -1.95
C TYR A 318 -18.95 7.21 -1.94
N LEU A 319 -19.95 6.47 -1.43
CA LEU A 319 -21.30 6.99 -1.21
C LEU A 319 -21.31 8.13 -0.19
N ALA A 320 -20.60 7.98 0.91
CA ALA A 320 -20.49 9.02 1.96
C ALA A 320 -19.81 10.30 1.46
N GLU A 321 -18.86 10.19 0.53
CA GLU A 321 -18.24 11.34 -0.15
C GLU A 321 -19.13 11.94 -1.26
N ARG A 322 -20.36 11.42 -1.47
CA ARG A 322 -21.34 11.89 -2.46
C ARG A 322 -20.86 11.88 -3.92
N LEU A 323 -19.84 11.09 -4.24
CA LEU A 323 -19.20 11.08 -5.56
C LEU A 323 -20.10 10.55 -6.67
N TYR A 324 -21.15 9.81 -6.33
CA TYR A 324 -22.14 9.34 -7.30
C TYR A 324 -23.17 10.42 -7.68
N ASP A 325 -23.30 11.47 -6.85
CA ASP A 325 -24.27 12.56 -7.02
C ASP A 325 -23.62 13.84 -7.57
N ASP A 326 -22.29 13.96 -7.47
CA ASP A 326 -21.55 15.17 -7.83
C ASP A 326 -21.40 15.30 -9.35
N ASP A 327 -21.58 16.52 -9.88
CA ASP A 327 -21.40 16.82 -11.31
C ASP A 327 -19.95 16.62 -11.76
N TYR A 328 -18.96 16.88 -10.89
CA TYR A 328 -17.55 16.55 -11.13
C TYR A 328 -17.32 15.05 -11.36
N ALA A 329 -18.07 14.22 -10.67
CA ALA A 329 -17.97 12.77 -10.78
C ALA A 329 -18.63 12.23 -12.08
N ARG A 330 -19.44 13.01 -12.77
CA ARG A 330 -20.14 12.59 -14.00
C ARG A 330 -19.28 12.69 -15.27
N GLY A 331 -18.23 13.49 -15.25
CA GLY A 331 -17.28 13.66 -16.35
C GLY A 331 -15.84 13.67 -15.87
N VAL A 332 -14.89 13.21 -16.71
CA VAL A 332 -13.48 13.42 -16.45
C VAL A 332 -13.15 14.84 -16.89
N PRO A 333 -12.66 15.74 -16.00
CA PRO A 333 -12.27 17.09 -16.39
C PRO A 333 -11.18 17.08 -17.46
N SER A 334 -11.14 18.13 -18.26
CA SER A 334 -10.07 18.30 -19.27
C SER A 334 -8.70 18.49 -18.64
N ASP A 335 -8.63 18.97 -17.40
CA ASP A 335 -7.39 19.08 -16.63
C ASP A 335 -7.58 18.51 -15.22
N LEU A 336 -6.93 17.38 -14.95
CA LEU A 336 -6.93 16.73 -13.63
C LEU A 336 -6.19 17.55 -12.57
N LEU A 337 -5.37 18.53 -12.96
CA LEU A 337 -4.67 19.41 -12.02
C LEU A 337 -5.61 20.32 -11.22
N GLU A 338 -6.81 20.59 -11.73
CA GLU A 338 -7.83 21.36 -11.01
C GLU A 338 -8.37 20.62 -9.78
N LEU A 339 -8.22 19.27 -9.74
CA LEU A 339 -8.81 18.42 -8.71
C LEU A 339 -7.86 18.11 -7.55
N ILE A 340 -6.53 18.27 -7.73
CA ILE A 340 -5.55 17.79 -6.74
C ILE A 340 -5.49 18.61 -5.46
N ASP A 341 -6.04 19.83 -5.47
CA ASP A 341 -6.06 20.72 -4.32
C ASP A 341 -7.46 20.81 -3.66
N LEU A 342 -8.45 20.03 -4.13
CA LEU A 342 -9.78 19.96 -3.51
C LEU A 342 -9.71 19.34 -2.10
N ARG A 343 -10.52 19.89 -1.17
CA ARG A 343 -10.56 19.50 0.26
C ARG A 343 -11.87 18.84 0.64
#